data_9da26e26f68206bd65939a51829158ea
#
_entry.id   9da26e26f68206bd65939a51829158ea
#
_cell.length_a   1.000
_cell.length_b   1.000
_cell.length_c   1.000
_cell.angle_alpha   90.00
_cell.angle_beta   90.00
_cell.angle_gamma   90.00
#
_symmetry.space_group_name_H-M   'P 1'
#
loop_
_entity.id
_entity.type
_entity.pdbx_description
1 polymer ?
#
loop_
_entity_poly.entity_id
_entity_poly.type
_entity_poly.pdbx_seq_one_letter_code
_entity_poly.pdbx_strand_id
1 'polypeptide(L)'
;MAIATRNEGAKVSSEINVTPMVDVMLVLLIIFMVITPMLQHGKDVDMAKVDNPTPMQDADKDDALLLAVTRDGQVFLGNDRIELDSITQKIRDRLASKSDSKMVFVKADGRARFKYVVDVVDNVRAAGVDQLGLLTEQKKNTIGGPPPAGQ
;
A
#
# COMPACT_ATOMS: atom_id res chain seq x y z
N MET A 1 -63.69 5.32 -55.46
CA MET A 1 -62.87 6.18 -54.57
C MET A 1 -62.11 5.29 -53.63
N ALA A 2 -60.79 5.11 -53.89
CA ALA A 2 -59.92 4.28 -53.06
C ALA A 2 -59.21 5.23 -52.06
N ILE A 3 -59.40 5.01 -50.78
CA ILE A 3 -58.72 5.75 -49.74
C ILE A 3 -57.42 4.98 -49.45
N ALA A 4 -56.31 5.58 -49.82
CA ALA A 4 -54.99 5.05 -49.49
C ALA A 4 -54.75 5.24 -47.97
N THR A 5 -54.68 4.11 -47.24
CA THR A 5 -54.24 4.09 -45.86
C THR A 5 -52.76 4.38 -45.83
N ARG A 6 -52.38 5.51 -45.29
CA ARG A 6 -51.00 5.92 -45.01
C ARG A 6 -50.39 4.98 -43.96
N ASN A 7 -49.47 4.18 -44.41
CA ASN A 7 -48.70 3.34 -43.53
C ASN A 7 -47.80 4.22 -42.66
N GLU A 8 -48.15 4.43 -41.43
CA GLU A 8 -47.27 5.10 -40.44
C GLU A 8 -46.11 4.17 -40.17
N GLY A 9 -44.96 4.53 -40.71
CA GLY A 9 -43.70 3.81 -40.51
C GLY A 9 -43.49 3.56 -39.01
N ALA A 10 -43.21 2.31 -38.70
CA ALA A 10 -42.84 1.90 -37.34
C ALA A 10 -41.73 2.83 -36.82
N LYS A 11 -42.04 3.56 -35.76
CA LYS A 11 -41.02 4.30 -35.00
C LYS A 11 -39.99 3.29 -34.50
N VAL A 12 -38.82 3.31 -35.10
CA VAL A 12 -37.69 2.56 -34.57
C VAL A 12 -37.31 3.20 -33.25
N SER A 13 -37.77 2.56 -32.17
CA SER A 13 -37.37 2.93 -30.80
C SER A 13 -35.87 2.52 -30.65
N SER A 14 -35.01 3.53 -30.78
CA SER A 14 -33.57 3.37 -30.52
C SER A 14 -33.32 3.51 -29.03
N GLU A 15 -33.95 2.66 -28.20
CA GLU A 15 -33.67 2.60 -26.79
C GLU A 15 -32.36 1.81 -26.59
N ILE A 16 -31.33 2.53 -26.16
CA ILE A 16 -30.06 1.93 -25.78
C ILE A 16 -30.31 1.15 -24.47
N ASN A 17 -30.12 -0.17 -24.52
CA ASN A 17 -30.20 -0.98 -23.31
C ASN A 17 -28.99 -0.64 -22.41
N VAL A 18 -29.22 0.12 -21.35
CA VAL A 18 -28.18 0.58 -20.41
C VAL A 18 -27.77 -0.52 -19.41
N THR A 19 -28.51 -1.60 -19.31
CA THR A 19 -28.25 -2.68 -18.34
C THR A 19 -26.84 -3.26 -18.44
N PRO A 20 -26.32 -3.62 -19.65
CA PRO A 20 -24.93 -4.11 -19.76
C PRO A 20 -23.90 -3.05 -19.37
N MET A 21 -24.20 -1.79 -19.62
CA MET A 21 -23.30 -0.68 -19.31
C MET A 21 -23.20 -0.45 -17.79
N VAL A 22 -24.34 -0.51 -17.09
CA VAL A 22 -24.39 -0.38 -15.63
C VAL A 22 -23.69 -1.55 -14.95
N ASP A 23 -23.83 -2.78 -15.47
CA ASP A 23 -23.15 -3.96 -14.92
C ASP A 23 -21.62 -3.80 -14.98
N VAL A 24 -21.08 -3.38 -16.12
CA VAL A 24 -19.64 -3.09 -16.24
C VAL A 24 -19.20 -1.98 -15.28
N MET A 25 -19.99 -0.92 -15.14
CA MET A 25 -19.67 0.17 -14.20
C MET A 25 -19.68 -0.30 -12.74
N LEU A 26 -20.64 -1.14 -12.36
CA LEU A 26 -20.71 -1.70 -11.01
C LEU A 26 -19.52 -2.63 -10.71
N VAL A 27 -19.13 -3.48 -11.67
CA VAL A 27 -17.98 -4.38 -11.53
C VAL A 27 -16.68 -3.56 -11.38
N LEU A 28 -16.49 -2.54 -12.21
CA LEU A 28 -15.34 -1.65 -12.09
C LEU A 28 -15.33 -0.89 -10.76
N LEU A 29 -16.50 -0.43 -10.30
CA LEU A 29 -16.63 0.24 -9.01
C LEU A 29 -16.19 -0.66 -7.84
N ILE A 30 -16.63 -1.92 -7.84
CA ILE A 30 -16.25 -2.90 -6.82
C ILE A 30 -14.75 -3.18 -6.88
N ILE A 31 -14.19 -3.35 -8.08
CA ILE A 31 -12.75 -3.58 -8.27
C ILE A 31 -11.96 -2.40 -7.70
N PHE A 32 -12.33 -1.16 -8.02
CA PHE A 32 -11.65 0.03 -7.47
C PHE A 32 -11.83 0.13 -5.95
N MET A 33 -13.00 -0.22 -5.41
CA MET A 33 -13.24 -0.21 -3.97
C MET A 33 -12.36 -1.22 -3.23
N VAL A 34 -12.06 -2.37 -3.83
CA VAL A 34 -11.19 -3.40 -3.25
C VAL A 34 -9.72 -3.06 -3.39
N ILE A 35 -9.31 -2.46 -4.53
CA ILE A 35 -7.89 -2.15 -4.81
C ILE A 35 -7.41 -0.90 -4.06
N THR A 36 -8.27 0.12 -3.89
CA THR A 36 -7.89 1.39 -3.26
C THR A 36 -7.36 1.27 -1.82
N PRO A 37 -7.90 0.43 -0.93
CA PRO A 37 -7.33 0.25 0.41
C PRO A 37 -5.91 -0.34 0.39
N MET A 38 -5.59 -1.18 -0.58
CA MET A 38 -4.27 -1.84 -0.67
C MET A 38 -3.13 -0.88 -1.03
N LEU A 39 -3.43 0.32 -1.54
CA LEU A 39 -2.43 1.33 -1.90
C LEU A 39 -2.08 2.28 -0.74
N GLN A 40 -2.73 2.15 0.43
CA GLN A 40 -2.56 3.06 1.57
C GLN A 40 -1.58 2.54 2.63
N HIS A 41 -0.50 1.87 2.25
CA HIS A 41 0.47 1.31 3.18
C HIS A 41 1.51 2.35 3.65
N GLY A 42 1.02 3.43 4.28
CA GLY A 42 1.84 4.41 4.96
C GLY A 42 2.71 5.29 4.02
N LYS A 43 3.50 6.17 4.62
CA LYS A 43 4.40 7.08 3.87
C LYS A 43 5.38 6.28 3.02
N ASP A 44 5.45 6.62 1.73
CA ASP A 44 6.41 6.03 0.82
C ASP A 44 7.83 6.54 1.11
N VAL A 45 8.78 5.62 1.24
CA VAL A 45 10.21 5.89 1.45
C VAL A 45 11.04 4.96 0.57
N ASP A 46 12.14 5.46 0.04
CA ASP A 46 13.09 4.68 -0.77
C ASP A 46 13.92 3.76 0.15
N MET A 47 13.44 2.55 0.35
CA MET A 47 13.99 1.60 1.33
C MET A 47 15.42 1.16 0.96
N ALA A 48 16.18 0.75 1.96
CA ALA A 48 17.50 0.15 1.77
C ALA A 48 17.38 -1.15 0.96
N LYS A 49 18.21 -1.28 -0.09
CA LYS A 49 18.20 -2.44 -0.98
C LYS A 49 19.16 -3.51 -0.47
N VAL A 50 18.65 -4.73 -0.33
CA VAL A 50 19.40 -5.90 0.12
C VAL A 50 19.34 -7.03 -0.90
N ASP A 51 20.33 -7.93 -0.86
CA ASP A 51 20.42 -9.00 -1.86
C ASP A 51 19.44 -10.15 -1.55
N ASN A 52 19.23 -10.48 -0.27
CA ASN A 52 18.36 -11.58 0.16
C ASN A 52 17.39 -11.14 1.25
N PRO A 53 16.31 -10.41 0.93
CA PRO A 53 15.30 -10.06 1.92
C PRO A 53 14.46 -11.29 2.28
N THR A 54 14.11 -11.42 3.55
CA THR A 54 13.10 -12.39 4.00
C THR A 54 11.71 -11.80 3.75
N PRO A 55 10.80 -12.51 3.06
CA PRO A 55 9.44 -12.04 2.87
C PRO A 55 8.72 -11.83 4.20
N MET A 56 8.15 -10.66 4.41
CA MET A 56 7.35 -10.31 5.60
C MET A 56 5.90 -10.05 5.18
N GLN A 57 5.15 -11.12 4.95
CA GLN A 57 3.75 -11.05 4.47
C GLN A 57 2.82 -10.33 5.46
N ASP A 58 3.17 -10.33 6.74
CA ASP A 58 2.37 -9.66 7.77
C ASP A 58 2.48 -8.12 7.70
N ALA A 59 3.49 -7.59 7.02
CA ALA A 59 3.64 -6.15 6.80
C ALA A 59 2.60 -5.58 5.82
N ASP A 60 2.05 -6.42 4.95
CA ASP A 60 1.06 -6.04 3.95
C ASP A 60 -0.40 -6.14 4.47
N LYS A 61 -0.58 -6.58 5.71
CA LYS A 61 -1.91 -6.62 6.32
C LYS A 61 -2.41 -5.20 6.61
N ASP A 62 -3.71 -4.97 6.40
CA ASP A 62 -4.37 -3.68 6.63
C ASP A 62 -4.21 -3.17 8.07
N ASP A 63 -3.98 -4.08 8.99
CA ASP A 63 -3.84 -3.79 10.40
C ASP A 63 -2.38 -3.72 10.88
N ALA A 64 -1.39 -3.89 9.99
CA ALA A 64 0.02 -3.81 10.33
C ALA A 64 0.40 -2.42 10.87
N LEU A 65 1.11 -2.39 12.01
CA LEU A 65 1.67 -1.15 12.54
C LEU A 65 2.95 -0.83 11.78
N LEU A 66 2.85 0.13 10.87
CA LEU A 66 3.94 0.52 9.99
C LEU A 66 4.49 1.89 10.37
N LEU A 67 5.76 1.93 10.75
CA LEU A 67 6.53 3.16 10.97
C LEU A 67 7.42 3.43 9.77
N ALA A 68 7.38 4.65 9.26
CA ALA A 68 8.26 5.09 8.19
C ALA A 68 9.22 6.18 8.69
N VAL A 69 10.51 6.04 8.39
CA VAL A 69 11.55 7.02 8.69
C VAL A 69 12.06 7.59 7.38
N THR A 70 11.87 8.89 7.19
CA THR A 70 12.34 9.57 5.99
C THR A 70 13.82 9.95 6.09
N ARG A 71 14.41 10.33 4.96
CA ARG A 71 15.78 10.81 4.87
C ARG A 71 16.10 11.95 5.86
N ASP A 72 15.12 12.84 6.08
CA ASP A 72 15.27 14.02 6.95
C ASP A 72 15.03 13.71 8.43
N GLY A 73 14.81 12.44 8.77
CA GLY A 73 14.54 11.99 10.14
C GLY A 73 13.09 12.23 10.61
N GLN A 74 12.18 12.51 9.70
CA GLN A 74 10.76 12.59 10.05
C GLN A 74 10.20 11.17 10.20
N VAL A 75 9.33 10.98 11.19
CA VAL A 75 8.71 9.69 11.48
C VAL A 75 7.23 9.76 11.18
N PHE A 76 6.72 8.72 10.55
CA PHE A 76 5.31 8.56 10.24
C PHE A 76 4.79 7.23 10.78
N LEU A 77 3.62 7.24 11.38
CA LEU A 77 2.88 6.03 11.76
C LEU A 77 1.72 5.87 10.77
N GLY A 78 1.87 4.93 9.84
CA GLY A 78 1.00 4.90 8.68
C GLY A 78 1.20 6.16 7.83
N ASN A 79 0.15 6.99 7.71
CA ASN A 79 0.19 8.26 6.99
C ASN A 79 0.37 9.48 7.90
N ASP A 80 0.27 9.30 9.21
CA ASP A 80 0.32 10.40 10.17
C ASP A 80 1.76 10.70 10.57
N ARG A 81 2.17 11.97 10.43
CA ARG A 81 3.47 12.42 10.95
C ARG A 81 3.41 12.43 12.49
N ILE A 82 4.43 11.85 13.11
CA ILE A 82 4.55 11.82 14.57
C ILE A 82 5.92 12.32 15.00
N GLU A 83 5.98 12.88 16.22
CA GLU A 83 7.23 13.26 16.86
C GLU A 83 7.84 12.07 17.60
N LEU A 84 9.18 12.06 17.70
CA LEU A 84 9.93 10.97 18.32
C LEU A 84 9.41 10.66 19.74
N ASP A 85 9.18 11.69 20.55
CA ASP A 85 8.75 11.57 21.94
C ASP A 85 7.33 10.97 22.07
N SER A 86 6.51 11.10 21.04
CA SER A 86 5.15 10.57 21.03
C SER A 86 5.03 9.15 20.50
N ILE A 87 6.10 8.58 19.93
CA ILE A 87 6.10 7.23 19.34
C ILE A 87 5.67 6.19 20.36
N THR A 88 6.33 6.17 21.51
CA THR A 88 6.09 5.18 22.57
C THR A 88 4.62 5.16 23.01
N GLN A 89 4.03 6.34 23.24
CA GLN A 89 2.64 6.43 23.65
C GLN A 89 1.68 6.00 22.55
N LYS A 90 1.85 6.50 21.33
CA LYS A 90 0.98 6.17 20.20
C LYS A 90 1.03 4.69 19.83
N ILE A 91 2.20 4.06 19.90
CA ILE A 91 2.33 2.63 19.68
C ILE A 91 1.62 1.84 20.78
N ARG A 92 1.82 2.23 22.05
CA ARG A 92 1.15 1.58 23.17
C ARG A 92 -0.36 1.65 23.06
N ASP A 93 -0.91 2.82 22.70
CA ASP A 93 -2.35 3.00 22.50
C ASP A 93 -2.89 2.14 21.36
N ARG A 94 -2.13 2.05 20.24
CA ARG A 94 -2.48 1.19 19.11
C ARG A 94 -2.39 -0.30 19.45
N LEU A 95 -1.40 -0.72 20.23
CA LEU A 95 -1.25 -2.11 20.68
C LEU A 95 -2.32 -2.49 21.70
N ALA A 96 -2.76 -1.58 22.55
CA ALA A 96 -3.83 -1.81 23.52
C ALA A 96 -5.19 -2.06 22.82
N SER A 97 -5.40 -1.46 21.66
CA SER A 97 -6.61 -1.65 20.86
C SER A 97 -6.58 -2.90 19.98
N LYS A 98 -5.42 -3.59 19.85
CA LYS A 98 -5.22 -4.78 19.03
C LYS A 98 -4.88 -5.99 19.88
N SER A 99 -5.65 -7.05 19.70
CA SER A 99 -5.51 -8.29 20.48
C SER A 99 -4.50 -9.30 19.90
N ASP A 100 -4.14 -9.20 18.62
CA ASP A 100 -3.66 -10.38 17.89
C ASP A 100 -2.20 -10.34 17.41
N SER A 101 -1.53 -9.20 17.27
CA SER A 101 -0.09 -9.19 16.97
C SER A 101 0.62 -7.95 17.50
N LYS A 102 1.62 -8.17 18.36
CA LYS A 102 2.50 -7.13 18.90
C LYS A 102 3.72 -6.88 17.98
N MET A 103 3.57 -7.12 16.68
CA MET A 103 4.63 -6.88 15.72
C MET A 103 4.50 -5.48 15.12
N VAL A 104 5.60 -4.75 15.11
CA VAL A 104 5.71 -3.43 14.48
C VAL A 104 6.72 -3.51 13.36
N PHE A 105 6.36 -2.97 12.21
CA PHE A 105 7.24 -2.90 11.06
C PHE A 105 7.82 -1.49 10.92
N VAL A 106 9.11 -1.41 10.67
CA VAL A 106 9.82 -0.16 10.43
C VAL A 106 10.37 -0.18 9.02
N LYS A 107 10.01 0.81 8.21
CA LYS A 107 10.65 1.08 6.94
C LYS A 107 11.44 2.39 7.03
N ALA A 108 12.67 2.39 6.56
CA ALA A 108 13.53 3.55 6.59
C ALA A 108 14.10 3.84 5.20
N ASP A 109 14.21 5.13 4.87
CA ASP A 109 14.94 5.56 3.67
C ASP A 109 16.40 5.09 3.76
N GLY A 110 16.91 4.47 2.70
CA GLY A 110 18.29 3.96 2.64
C GLY A 110 19.37 5.04 2.83
N ARG A 111 18.98 6.30 2.70
CA ARG A 111 19.85 7.49 2.91
C ARG A 111 19.60 8.19 4.23
N ALA A 112 18.68 7.69 5.06
CA ALA A 112 18.45 8.22 6.39
C ALA A 112 19.68 8.00 7.28
N ARG A 113 19.92 8.93 8.19
CA ARG A 113 20.98 8.74 9.18
C ARG A 113 20.61 7.58 10.11
N PHE A 114 21.54 6.67 10.31
CA PHE A 114 21.37 5.50 11.16
C PHE A 114 20.84 5.86 12.57
N LYS A 115 21.29 6.98 13.12
CA LYS A 115 20.82 7.49 14.41
C LYS A 115 19.28 7.60 14.48
N TYR A 116 18.64 8.15 13.45
CA TYR A 116 17.18 8.31 13.44
C TYR A 116 16.45 6.96 13.50
N VAL A 117 17.00 5.96 12.81
CA VAL A 117 16.43 4.61 12.82
C VAL A 117 16.58 3.96 14.19
N VAL A 118 17.75 4.12 14.82
CA VAL A 118 18.01 3.61 16.18
C VAL A 118 17.08 4.28 17.19
N ASP A 119 16.97 5.61 17.16
CA ASP A 119 16.10 6.36 18.07
C ASP A 119 14.62 5.89 17.96
N VAL A 120 14.16 5.60 16.73
CA VAL A 120 12.81 5.05 16.49
C VAL A 120 12.68 3.64 17.05
N VAL A 121 13.63 2.76 16.78
CA VAL A 121 13.63 1.38 17.28
C VAL A 121 13.62 1.33 18.80
N ASP A 122 14.42 2.17 19.46
CA ASP A 122 14.48 2.25 20.93
C ASP A 122 13.14 2.71 21.52
N ASN A 123 12.49 3.72 20.92
CA ASN A 123 11.16 4.16 21.33
C ASN A 123 10.08 3.08 21.12
N VAL A 124 10.16 2.31 20.00
CA VAL A 124 9.26 1.18 19.74
C VAL A 124 9.43 0.10 20.80
N ARG A 125 10.66 -0.25 21.16
CA ARG A 125 10.95 -1.22 22.22
C ARG A 125 10.47 -0.74 23.59
N ALA A 126 10.64 0.53 23.89
CA ALA A 126 10.14 1.14 25.13
C ALA A 126 8.60 1.11 25.25
N ALA A 127 7.89 1.00 24.12
CA ALA A 127 6.45 0.79 24.09
C ALA A 127 6.00 -0.63 24.49
N GLY A 128 6.94 -1.59 24.61
CA GLY A 128 6.66 -2.99 24.95
C GLY A 128 6.40 -3.88 23.73
N VAL A 129 7.00 -3.54 22.60
CA VAL A 129 6.94 -4.35 21.37
C VAL A 129 7.95 -5.49 21.46
N ASP A 130 7.48 -6.73 21.38
CA ASP A 130 8.32 -7.92 21.46
C ASP A 130 9.00 -8.25 20.12
N GLN A 131 8.31 -7.96 19.00
CA GLN A 131 8.79 -8.28 17.67
C GLN A 131 8.79 -7.04 16.77
N LEU A 132 9.94 -6.76 16.18
CA LEU A 132 10.14 -5.66 15.25
C LEU A 132 10.67 -6.17 13.92
N GLY A 133 9.97 -5.85 12.83
CA GLY A 133 10.40 -6.14 11.46
C GLY A 133 10.98 -4.91 10.80
N LEU A 134 12.19 -5.00 10.25
CA LEU A 134 12.77 -3.95 9.42
C LEU A 134 12.51 -4.28 7.95
N LEU A 135 11.75 -3.43 7.27
CA LEU A 135 11.41 -3.61 5.87
C LEU A 135 12.53 -3.07 4.96
N THR A 136 12.91 -3.89 3.99
CA THR A 136 13.93 -3.58 3.00
C THR A 136 13.45 -3.98 1.60
N GLU A 137 14.00 -3.37 0.57
CA GLU A 137 13.76 -3.74 -0.82
C GLU A 137 14.78 -4.75 -1.33
N GLN A 138 14.34 -5.69 -2.17
CA GLN A 138 15.27 -6.57 -2.85
C GLN A 138 15.97 -5.81 -3.98
N LYS A 139 17.30 -5.92 -4.05
CA LYS A 139 18.04 -5.50 -5.24
C LYS A 139 17.53 -6.30 -6.44
N LYS A 140 17.02 -5.63 -7.46
CA LYS A 140 16.82 -6.27 -8.75
C LYS A 140 18.20 -6.64 -9.30
N ASN A 141 18.58 -7.91 -9.19
CA ASN A 141 19.70 -8.43 -9.95
C ASN A 141 19.35 -8.31 -11.41
N THR A 142 19.94 -7.32 -12.08
CA THR A 142 20.01 -7.31 -13.53
C THR A 142 21.03 -8.39 -13.95
N ILE A 143 20.63 -9.66 -13.80
CA ILE A 143 21.39 -10.77 -14.32
C ILE A 143 21.08 -10.82 -15.82
N GLY A 144 22.09 -10.55 -16.64
CA GLY A 144 22.10 -10.99 -18.01
C GLY A 144 22.26 -9.90 -19.05
N GLY A 145 23.41 -9.28 -19.11
CA GLY A 145 23.99 -9.04 -20.42
C GLY A 145 24.38 -10.41 -21.02
N PRO A 146 24.15 -10.68 -22.30
CA PRO A 146 24.66 -11.90 -22.92
C PRO A 146 26.17 -11.92 -22.80
N PRO A 147 26.81 -13.11 -22.63
CA PRO A 147 28.25 -13.20 -22.58
C PRO A 147 28.82 -12.64 -23.88
N PRO A 148 29.96 -11.93 -23.84
CA PRO A 148 30.59 -11.47 -25.07
C PRO A 148 30.91 -12.69 -25.93
N ALA A 149 30.43 -12.66 -27.16
CA ALA A 149 30.74 -13.70 -28.16
C ALA A 149 32.25 -13.77 -28.28
N GLY A 150 32.81 -14.93 -27.89
CA GLY A 150 34.23 -15.18 -27.99
C GLY A 150 34.66 -15.12 -29.45
N GLN A 151 35.74 -14.44 -29.69
CA GLN A 151 36.54 -14.55 -30.91
C GLN A 151 37.30 -15.86 -30.90
#